data_ed9dfc243c65e89d6689c31d87bae511
#
_entry.id   ed9dfc243c65e89d6689c31d87bae511
#
_cell.length_a   1.000
_cell.length_b   1.000
_cell.length_c   1.000
_cell.angle_alpha   90.00
_cell.angle_beta   90.00
_cell.angle_gamma   90.00
#
_symmetry.space_group_name_H-M   'P 1'
#
loop_
_entity.id
_entity.type
_entity.pdbx_description
1 polymer ?
#
loop_
_entity_poly.entity_id
_entity_poly.type
_entity_poly.pdbx_seq_one_letter_code
_entity_poly.pdbx_strand_id
1 'polypeptide(L)'
;MRRIWMSLVGLAVSLGLAMSLTAQGAPPQGKADQPYTVEYYYKVQWGHQQEFLDLFLKNHYPLLQRMVATGRMLSVKIEAPAYHTTEDGRWDYRVTIRFRNSTLATTENPDEERMIKELWPDQATYKREEQRRFEILLAHWDLPVTDITPAKP
;
A
#
# COMPACT_ATOMS: atom_id res chain seq x y z
N MET A 1 -70.42 1.96 35.82
CA MET A 1 -69.67 3.04 35.18
C MET A 1 -68.49 2.44 34.40
N ARG A 2 -68.69 2.26 33.09
CA ARG A 2 -67.63 1.66 32.19
C ARG A 2 -66.95 2.81 31.48
N ARG A 3 -65.64 2.97 31.69
CA ARG A 3 -64.80 3.90 30.89
C ARG A 3 -64.23 3.18 29.70
N ILE A 4 -64.58 3.66 28.52
CA ILE A 4 -64.10 3.21 27.19
C ILE A 4 -62.79 3.97 26.95
N TRP A 5 -61.71 3.22 26.73
CA TRP A 5 -60.42 3.79 26.25
C TRP A 5 -60.36 3.61 24.71
N MET A 6 -60.33 4.70 24.01
CA MET A 6 -60.05 4.74 22.56
C MET A 6 -58.55 4.72 22.36
N SER A 7 -58.05 3.68 21.71
CA SER A 7 -56.68 3.59 21.25
C SER A 7 -56.53 4.27 19.89
N LEU A 8 -55.74 5.34 19.83
CA LEU A 8 -55.29 5.96 18.60
C LEU A 8 -54.09 5.19 18.06
N VAL A 9 -54.26 4.56 16.88
CA VAL A 9 -53.19 3.95 16.14
C VAL A 9 -52.53 5.02 15.27
N GLY A 10 -51.33 5.46 15.69
CA GLY A 10 -50.48 6.34 14.91
C GLY A 10 -49.71 5.56 13.86
N LEU A 11 -49.99 5.82 12.60
CA LEU A 11 -49.26 5.26 11.45
C LEU A 11 -47.97 6.06 11.26
N ALA A 12 -46.84 5.53 11.70
CA ALA A 12 -45.52 6.10 11.44
C ALA A 12 -45.04 5.63 10.05
N VAL A 13 -45.07 6.53 9.07
CA VAL A 13 -44.43 6.32 7.76
C VAL A 13 -42.94 6.59 7.93
N SER A 14 -42.14 5.55 8.00
CA SER A 14 -40.67 5.63 7.99
C SER A 14 -40.19 5.74 6.53
N LEU A 15 -39.78 6.95 6.16
CA LEU A 15 -39.10 7.21 4.89
C LEU A 15 -37.68 6.63 5.00
N GLY A 16 -37.46 5.44 4.47
CA GLY A 16 -36.15 4.83 4.36
C GLY A 16 -35.32 5.52 3.29
N LEU A 17 -34.35 6.34 3.72
CA LEU A 17 -33.32 6.90 2.85
C LEU A 17 -32.36 5.79 2.47
N ALA A 18 -32.52 5.18 1.30
CA ALA A 18 -31.57 4.23 0.74
C ALA A 18 -30.30 4.98 0.32
N MET A 19 -29.28 5.01 1.19
CA MET A 19 -27.93 5.40 0.78
C MET A 19 -27.38 4.35 -0.16
N SER A 20 -27.33 4.70 -1.45
CA SER A 20 -26.57 3.93 -2.43
C SER A 20 -25.09 4.02 -2.08
N LEU A 21 -24.53 2.97 -1.44
CA LEU A 21 -23.08 2.80 -1.39
C LEU A 21 -22.62 2.58 -2.84
N THR A 22 -21.99 3.60 -3.41
CA THR A 22 -21.21 3.41 -4.64
C THR A 22 -20.07 2.46 -4.26
N ALA A 23 -20.16 1.22 -4.70
CA ALA A 23 -19.07 0.26 -4.63
C ALA A 23 -17.88 0.89 -5.35
N GLN A 24 -16.85 1.28 -4.60
CA GLN A 24 -15.54 1.55 -5.17
C GLN A 24 -15.14 0.28 -5.89
N GLY A 25 -14.98 0.38 -7.21
CA GLY A 25 -14.65 -0.75 -8.06
C GLY A 25 -13.42 -1.46 -7.50
N ALA A 26 -13.53 -2.77 -7.28
CA ALA A 26 -12.38 -3.60 -6.96
C ALA A 26 -11.28 -3.34 -7.99
N PRO A 27 -10.00 -3.27 -7.58
CA PRO A 27 -8.90 -3.13 -8.52
C PRO A 27 -9.02 -4.21 -9.60
N PRO A 28 -8.66 -3.91 -10.86
CA PRO A 28 -8.79 -4.87 -11.96
C PRO A 28 -8.07 -6.16 -11.57
N GLN A 29 -8.85 -7.25 -11.47
CA GLN A 29 -8.29 -8.57 -11.20
C GLN A 29 -7.49 -8.96 -12.45
N GLY A 30 -6.17 -8.73 -12.41
CA GLY A 30 -5.24 -9.30 -13.37
C GLY A 30 -5.41 -10.81 -13.38
N LYS A 31 -5.26 -11.44 -14.55
CA LYS A 31 -5.28 -12.92 -14.66
C LYS A 31 -4.32 -13.47 -13.62
N ALA A 32 -4.76 -14.44 -12.80
CA ALA A 32 -4.07 -14.93 -11.60
C ALA A 32 -2.58 -15.34 -11.81
N ASP A 33 -2.16 -15.56 -13.05
CA ASP A 33 -0.79 -15.99 -13.42
C ASP A 33 0.04 -14.90 -14.15
N GLN A 34 -0.46 -13.65 -14.21
CA GLN A 34 0.28 -12.57 -14.87
C GLN A 34 1.07 -11.75 -13.86
N PRO A 35 2.31 -11.30 -14.19
CA PRO A 35 3.04 -10.39 -13.36
C PRO A 35 2.24 -9.14 -13.04
N TYR A 36 2.37 -8.69 -11.80
CA TYR A 36 1.67 -7.53 -11.27
C TYR A 36 2.67 -6.51 -10.73
N THR A 37 2.64 -5.30 -11.23
CA THR A 37 3.61 -4.27 -10.88
C THR A 37 2.96 -3.22 -10.00
N VAL A 38 3.66 -2.85 -8.93
CA VAL A 38 3.29 -1.75 -8.03
C VAL A 38 4.47 -0.79 -7.92
N GLU A 39 4.20 0.48 -8.05
CA GLU A 39 5.16 1.56 -7.82
C GLU A 39 4.86 2.22 -6.47
N TYR A 40 5.86 2.26 -5.60
CA TYR A 40 5.83 2.83 -4.27
C TYR A 40 6.59 4.13 -4.27
N TYR A 41 5.92 5.24 -4.00
CA TYR A 41 6.51 6.56 -4.01
C TYR A 41 6.71 7.09 -2.61
N TYR A 42 7.85 7.73 -2.37
CA TYR A 42 8.23 8.30 -1.08
C TYR A 42 8.59 9.77 -1.26
N LYS A 43 7.88 10.65 -0.53
CA LYS A 43 8.21 12.05 -0.39
C LYS A 43 8.77 12.28 1.00
N VAL A 44 10.02 12.68 1.08
CA VAL A 44 10.78 12.78 2.33
C VAL A 44 10.88 14.25 2.77
N GLN A 45 10.96 14.51 4.05
CA GLN A 45 11.24 15.84 4.59
C GLN A 45 12.58 16.35 4.06
N TRP A 46 12.62 17.65 3.73
CA TRP A 46 13.84 18.28 3.24
C TRP A 46 15.00 18.12 4.22
N GLY A 47 16.17 17.73 3.70
CA GLY A 47 17.36 17.45 4.48
C GLY A 47 17.47 16.02 5.02
N HIS A 48 16.41 15.19 4.90
CA HIS A 48 16.38 13.81 5.38
C HIS A 48 16.41 12.74 4.28
N GLN A 49 16.60 13.13 3.02
CA GLN A 49 16.55 12.17 1.91
C GLN A 49 17.60 11.07 2.05
N GLN A 50 18.85 11.43 2.38
CA GLN A 50 19.90 10.43 2.56
C GLN A 50 19.64 9.53 3.78
N GLU A 51 19.19 10.10 4.90
CA GLU A 51 18.81 9.33 6.10
C GLU A 51 17.72 8.30 5.77
N PHE A 52 16.69 8.72 5.01
CA PHE A 52 15.64 7.81 4.56
C PHE A 52 16.20 6.66 3.72
N LEU A 53 17.04 6.98 2.73
CA LEU A 53 17.64 5.97 1.86
C LEU A 53 18.50 4.97 2.64
N ASP A 54 19.33 5.46 3.57
CA ASP A 54 20.19 4.62 4.39
C ASP A 54 19.36 3.65 5.26
N LEU A 55 18.30 4.15 5.90
CA LEU A 55 17.38 3.33 6.68
C LEU A 55 16.62 2.33 5.81
N PHE A 56 16.16 2.75 4.64
CA PHE A 56 15.49 1.88 3.67
C PHE A 56 16.40 0.74 3.21
N LEU A 57 17.62 1.05 2.81
CA LEU A 57 18.60 0.06 2.35
C LEU A 57 19.06 -0.88 3.47
N LYS A 58 19.10 -0.39 4.71
CA LYS A 58 19.48 -1.20 5.87
C LYS A 58 18.35 -2.11 6.35
N ASN A 59 17.13 -1.58 6.48
CA ASN A 59 16.07 -2.24 7.24
C ASN A 59 14.89 -2.74 6.38
N HIS A 60 14.74 -2.28 5.13
CA HIS A 60 13.62 -2.68 4.28
C HIS A 60 14.06 -3.45 3.04
N TYR A 61 15.07 -2.96 2.35
CA TYR A 61 15.55 -3.56 1.11
C TYR A 61 16.00 -5.03 1.25
N PRO A 62 16.69 -5.47 2.33
CA PRO A 62 17.05 -6.88 2.50
C PRO A 62 15.84 -7.81 2.58
N LEU A 63 14.72 -7.36 3.17
CA LEU A 63 13.47 -8.12 3.19
C LEU A 63 12.91 -8.29 1.77
N LEU A 64 12.88 -7.21 0.98
CA LEU A 64 12.45 -7.26 -0.42
C LEU A 64 13.32 -8.22 -1.24
N GLN A 65 14.65 -8.21 -1.05
CA GLN A 65 15.56 -9.15 -1.69
C GLN A 65 15.27 -10.61 -1.27
N ARG A 66 14.93 -10.85 -0.02
CA ARG A 66 14.50 -12.18 0.45
C ARG A 66 13.22 -12.63 -0.24
N MET A 67 12.26 -11.72 -0.43
CA MET A 67 11.02 -12.00 -1.16
C MET A 67 11.26 -12.28 -2.65
N VAL A 68 12.26 -11.65 -3.26
CA VAL A 68 12.72 -12.02 -4.62
C VAL A 68 13.30 -13.41 -4.62
N ALA A 69 14.19 -13.73 -3.67
CA ALA A 69 14.83 -15.06 -3.58
C ALA A 69 13.82 -16.20 -3.35
N THR A 70 12.73 -15.95 -2.63
CA THR A 70 11.64 -16.93 -2.43
C THR A 70 10.66 -17.00 -3.61
N GLY A 71 10.81 -16.15 -4.62
CA GLY A 71 9.97 -16.12 -5.82
C GLY A 71 8.60 -15.47 -5.62
N ARG A 72 8.35 -14.81 -4.48
CA ARG A 72 7.15 -13.98 -4.27
C ARG A 72 7.17 -12.75 -5.18
N MET A 73 8.34 -12.13 -5.29
CA MET A 73 8.62 -11.02 -6.20
C MET A 73 9.52 -11.49 -7.34
N LEU A 74 9.36 -10.90 -8.52
CA LEU A 74 10.23 -11.15 -9.67
C LEU A 74 11.40 -10.17 -9.71
N SER A 75 11.16 -8.92 -9.29
CA SER A 75 12.20 -7.89 -9.22
C SER A 75 11.79 -6.75 -8.30
N VAL A 76 12.81 -6.06 -7.80
CA VAL A 76 12.70 -4.79 -7.06
C VAL A 76 13.69 -3.81 -7.68
N LYS A 77 13.24 -2.61 -8.01
CA LYS A 77 14.05 -1.51 -8.54
C LYS A 77 13.82 -0.27 -7.68
N ILE A 78 14.90 0.41 -7.32
CA ILE A 78 14.88 1.68 -6.58
C ILE A 78 15.38 2.77 -7.50
N GLU A 79 14.69 3.91 -7.55
CA GLU A 79 15.02 5.05 -8.41
C GLU A 79 14.85 6.35 -7.63
N ALA A 80 15.69 7.32 -7.98
CA ALA A 80 15.52 8.71 -7.57
C ALA A 80 15.46 9.57 -8.83
N PRO A 81 14.72 10.70 -8.85
CA PRO A 81 14.68 11.59 -9.99
C PRO A 81 16.05 12.24 -10.18
N ALA A 82 16.50 12.36 -11.44
CA ALA A 82 17.74 13.07 -11.77
C ALA A 82 17.61 14.60 -11.54
N TYR A 83 16.40 15.13 -11.64
CA TYR A 83 16.07 16.54 -11.45
C TYR A 83 14.88 16.65 -10.50
N HIS A 84 14.82 17.75 -9.76
CA HIS A 84 13.66 18.07 -8.92
C HIS A 84 12.50 18.62 -9.77
N THR A 85 11.29 18.43 -9.30
CA THR A 85 10.06 19.01 -9.84
C THR A 85 9.47 20.01 -8.84
N THR A 86 8.26 20.53 -9.11
CA THR A 86 7.54 21.36 -8.14
C THR A 86 7.26 20.61 -6.85
N GLU A 87 7.11 21.35 -5.73
CA GLU A 87 6.86 20.72 -4.43
C GLU A 87 5.62 19.83 -4.42
N ASP A 88 4.55 20.21 -5.13
CA ASP A 88 3.31 19.43 -5.20
C ASP A 88 3.48 18.11 -5.94
N GLY A 89 4.33 18.07 -6.97
CA GLY A 89 4.62 16.86 -7.76
C GLY A 89 5.86 16.09 -7.31
N ARG A 90 6.54 16.56 -6.25
CA ARG A 90 7.81 15.98 -5.81
C ARG A 90 7.63 14.61 -5.17
N TRP A 91 8.48 13.70 -5.60
CA TRP A 91 8.84 12.47 -4.89
C TRP A 91 10.37 12.35 -4.88
N ASP A 92 10.91 11.73 -3.85
CA ASP A 92 12.36 11.61 -3.66
C ASP A 92 12.85 10.22 -4.06
N TYR A 93 12.05 9.18 -3.79
CA TYR A 93 12.36 7.80 -4.17
C TYR A 93 11.11 7.12 -4.73
N ARG A 94 11.33 6.24 -5.72
CA ARG A 94 10.36 5.30 -6.23
C ARG A 94 10.94 3.90 -6.13
N VAL A 95 10.14 2.98 -5.59
CA VAL A 95 10.46 1.55 -5.59
C VAL A 95 9.45 0.85 -6.47
N THR A 96 9.92 0.25 -7.56
CA THR A 96 9.08 -0.55 -8.44
C THR A 96 9.24 -2.02 -8.09
N ILE A 97 8.17 -2.66 -7.65
CA ILE A 97 8.12 -4.09 -7.33
C ILE A 97 7.28 -4.80 -8.36
N ARG A 98 7.86 -5.81 -8.99
CA ARG A 98 7.15 -6.70 -9.88
C ARG A 98 6.88 -8.01 -9.15
N PHE A 99 5.64 -8.25 -8.79
CA PHE A 99 5.18 -9.49 -8.17
C PHE A 99 4.93 -10.56 -9.23
N ARG A 100 4.97 -11.82 -8.82
CA ARG A 100 4.64 -12.94 -9.71
C ARG A 100 3.20 -12.85 -10.22
N ASN A 101 2.27 -12.40 -9.36
CA ASN A 101 0.86 -12.16 -9.71
C ASN A 101 0.21 -11.20 -8.71
N SER A 102 -1.02 -10.78 -8.99
CA SER A 102 -1.78 -9.86 -8.14
C SER A 102 -2.10 -10.43 -6.76
N THR A 103 -2.37 -11.72 -6.65
CA THR A 103 -2.65 -12.37 -5.36
C THR A 103 -1.47 -12.22 -4.41
N LEU A 104 -0.24 -12.49 -4.88
CA LEU A 104 0.95 -12.33 -4.06
C LEU A 104 1.25 -10.86 -3.72
N ALA A 105 0.80 -9.91 -4.53
CA ALA A 105 0.95 -8.49 -4.25
C ALA A 105 -0.03 -7.99 -3.16
N THR A 106 -1.23 -8.57 -3.09
CA THR A 106 -2.33 -8.08 -2.24
C THR A 106 -2.60 -8.91 -0.99
N THR A 107 -1.91 -10.05 -0.83
CA THR A 107 -2.02 -10.89 0.36
C THR A 107 -0.79 -10.77 1.25
N GLU A 108 -0.99 -10.87 2.54
CA GLU A 108 0.11 -10.93 3.50
C GLU A 108 1.05 -12.10 3.18
N ASN A 109 2.31 -11.92 3.49
CA ASN A 109 3.30 -12.98 3.40
C ASN A 109 3.39 -13.69 4.77
N PRO A 110 2.95 -14.95 4.89
CA PRO A 110 2.95 -15.65 6.18
C PRO A 110 4.35 -15.85 6.77
N ASP A 111 5.38 -15.77 5.95
CA ASP A 111 6.79 -15.92 6.37
C ASP A 111 7.46 -14.59 6.74
N GLU A 112 6.81 -13.44 6.54
CA GLU A 112 7.45 -12.13 6.65
C GLU A 112 7.99 -11.86 8.06
N GLU A 113 7.21 -12.14 9.09
CA GLU A 113 7.64 -11.95 10.49
C GLU A 113 8.87 -12.80 10.82
N ARG A 114 8.93 -14.04 10.32
CA ARG A 114 10.07 -14.92 10.49
C ARG A 114 11.31 -14.35 9.77
N MET A 115 11.15 -13.91 8.51
CA MET A 115 12.22 -13.30 7.72
C MET A 115 12.78 -12.05 8.42
N ILE A 116 11.90 -11.19 8.97
CA ILE A 116 12.30 -9.99 9.71
C ILE A 116 13.15 -10.37 10.94
N LYS A 117 12.73 -11.36 11.73
CA LYS A 117 13.47 -11.81 12.92
C LYS A 117 14.84 -12.42 12.55
N GLU A 118 14.91 -13.13 11.43
CA GLU A 118 16.16 -13.71 10.92
C GLU A 118 17.13 -12.62 10.43
N LEU A 119 16.63 -11.61 9.70
CA LEU A 119 17.44 -10.53 9.15
C LEU A 119 17.93 -9.55 10.22
N TRP A 120 17.10 -9.28 11.21
CA TRP A 120 17.39 -8.31 12.28
C TRP A 120 17.12 -8.92 13.65
N PRO A 121 18.06 -9.69 14.22
CA PRO A 121 17.89 -10.29 15.56
C PRO A 121 17.63 -9.26 16.67
N ASP A 122 18.26 -8.06 16.58
CA ASP A 122 17.95 -6.93 17.46
C ASP A 122 16.66 -6.23 17.01
N GLN A 123 15.54 -6.79 17.42
CA GLN A 123 14.20 -6.29 17.08
C GLN A 123 13.94 -4.88 17.67
N ALA A 124 14.58 -4.51 18.77
CA ALA A 124 14.38 -3.20 19.37
C ALA A 124 15.00 -2.10 18.49
N THR A 125 16.22 -2.31 18.02
CA THR A 125 16.87 -1.40 17.06
C THR A 125 16.12 -1.36 15.73
N TYR A 126 15.77 -2.53 15.16
CA TYR A 126 15.01 -2.61 13.91
C TYR A 126 13.73 -1.77 13.97
N LYS A 127 12.88 -1.98 14.99
CA LYS A 127 11.61 -1.26 15.14
C LYS A 127 11.79 0.24 15.29
N ARG A 128 12.78 0.68 16.07
CA ARG A 128 13.08 2.10 16.25
C ARG A 128 13.53 2.77 14.95
N GLU A 129 14.37 2.09 14.17
CA GLU A 129 14.85 2.60 12.88
C GLU A 129 13.76 2.61 11.81
N GLU A 130 12.90 1.60 11.75
CA GLU A 130 11.72 1.59 10.87
C GLU A 130 10.74 2.70 11.25
N GLN A 131 10.47 2.91 12.54
CA GLN A 131 9.67 4.05 12.99
C GLN A 131 10.30 5.37 12.55
N ARG A 132 11.60 5.55 12.73
CA ARG A 132 12.32 6.75 12.28
C ARG A 132 12.18 6.97 10.78
N ARG A 133 12.29 5.93 9.98
CA ARG A 133 12.12 6.01 8.53
C ARG A 133 10.73 6.55 8.13
N PHE A 134 9.67 6.17 8.86
CA PHE A 134 8.33 6.71 8.63
C PHE A 134 8.15 8.13 9.16
N GLU A 135 8.76 8.50 10.28
CA GLU A 135 8.67 9.86 10.86
C GLU A 135 9.21 10.94 9.93
N ILE A 136 10.19 10.62 9.09
CA ILE A 136 10.78 11.57 8.13
C ILE A 136 10.08 11.59 6.76
N LEU A 137 8.98 10.85 6.60
CA LEU A 137 8.14 10.93 5.41
C LEU A 137 7.14 12.09 5.52
N LEU A 138 6.95 12.80 4.41
CA LEU A 138 5.84 13.74 4.20
C LEU A 138 4.64 13.06 3.55
N ALA A 139 4.90 12.11 2.64
CA ALA A 139 3.88 11.33 1.97
C ALA A 139 4.44 10.01 1.44
N HIS A 140 3.58 9.02 1.35
CA HIS A 140 3.84 7.73 0.76
C HIS A 140 2.57 7.24 0.07
N TRP A 141 2.71 6.72 -1.16
CA TRP A 141 1.57 6.16 -1.89
C TRP A 141 2.01 5.04 -2.82
N ASP A 142 1.08 4.13 -3.07
CA ASP A 142 1.29 2.90 -3.83
C ASP A 142 0.38 2.91 -5.06
N LEU A 143 0.97 2.75 -6.23
CA LEU A 143 0.26 2.76 -7.51
C LEU A 143 0.43 1.42 -8.22
N PRO A 144 -0.61 0.59 -8.31
CA PRO A 144 -0.63 -0.50 -9.26
C PRO A 144 -0.57 0.06 -10.69
N VAL A 145 0.33 -0.48 -11.51
CA VAL A 145 0.49 -0.07 -12.90
C VAL A 145 0.26 -1.23 -13.84
N THR A 146 -0.29 -0.95 -15.02
CA THR A 146 -0.55 -1.93 -16.07
C THR A 146 0.10 -1.48 -17.36
N ASP A 147 0.80 -2.41 -18.01
CA ASP A 147 1.35 -2.16 -19.35
C ASP A 147 0.23 -2.02 -20.37
N ILE A 148 0.25 -0.93 -21.13
CA ILE A 148 -0.65 -0.72 -22.26
C ILE A 148 0.12 -1.06 -23.54
N THR A 149 -0.27 -2.16 -24.20
CA THR A 149 0.28 -2.50 -25.51
C THR A 149 -0.65 -1.93 -26.57
N PRO A 150 -0.23 -0.91 -27.36
CA PRO A 150 -1.04 -0.40 -28.45
C PRO A 150 -1.36 -1.52 -29.46
N ALA A 151 -2.59 -1.53 -29.98
CA ALA A 151 -2.91 -2.41 -31.10
C ALA A 151 -1.96 -2.11 -32.27
N LYS A 152 -1.43 -3.16 -32.91
CA LYS A 152 -0.69 -2.96 -34.16
C LYS A 152 -1.61 -2.31 -35.18
N PRO A 153 -1.11 -1.25 -35.90
CA PRO A 153 -1.90 -0.62 -36.97
C PRO A 153 -2.23 -1.59 -38.09
#